data_a8f52ccea85529645ee8a2a00d6fee3c
#
_entry.id   a8f52ccea85529645ee8a2a00d6fee3c
#
_cell.length_a   1.000
_cell.length_b   1.000
_cell.length_c   1.000
_cell.angle_alpha   90.00
_cell.angle_beta   90.00
_cell.angle_gamma   90.00
#
_symmetry.space_group_name_H-M   'P 1'
#
loop_
_entity.id
_entity.type
_entity.pdbx_description
1 polymer ?
#
loop_
_entity_poly.entity_id
_entity_poly.type
_entity_poly.pdbx_seq_one_letter_code
_entity_poly.pdbx_strand_id
1 'polypeptide(L)'
;GGGRGAGAAGGRGGANPAVEALPADKRAEYDKRMAEINAKWPAATRANVKDFVDHIDYLVKKIGVEHVGISSDFDGGGGVDGFNSAAEAFNVTLELVRRGYSERDIDAIWSGNLLRVWSEVEQVAKKLQGK
;
A
#
# COMPACT_ATOMS: atom_id res chain seq x y z
N GLY A 1 -33.40 -3.21 7.96
CA GLY A 1 -32.50 -4.01 7.15
C GLY A 1 -31.81 -3.10 6.14
N GLY A 2 -30.64 -2.53 6.50
CA GLY A 2 -29.84 -1.72 5.61
C GLY A 2 -28.72 -2.59 5.04
N GLY A 3 -28.84 -2.98 3.77
CA GLY A 3 -27.78 -3.65 3.03
C GLY A 3 -26.59 -2.71 2.88
N ARG A 4 -25.47 -3.07 3.48
CA ARG A 4 -24.17 -2.45 3.19
C ARG A 4 -23.76 -2.92 1.79
N GLY A 5 -23.78 -2.01 0.83
CA GLY A 5 -23.23 -2.27 -0.49
C GLY A 5 -21.75 -2.62 -0.33
N ALA A 6 -21.38 -3.81 -0.77
CA ALA A 6 -19.99 -4.20 -0.93
C ALA A 6 -19.38 -3.25 -1.95
N GLY A 7 -18.55 -2.32 -1.49
CA GLY A 7 -17.69 -1.54 -2.35
C GLY A 7 -16.75 -2.50 -3.05
N ALA A 8 -16.92 -2.67 -4.35
CA ALA A 8 -15.99 -3.42 -5.17
C ALA A 8 -14.62 -2.76 -5.06
N ALA A 9 -13.69 -3.38 -4.34
CA ALA A 9 -12.29 -3.03 -4.33
C ALA A 9 -11.77 -3.24 -5.76
N GLY A 10 -11.74 -2.17 -6.54
CA GLY A 10 -11.16 -2.15 -7.88
C GLY A 10 -9.66 -2.30 -7.79
N GLY A 11 -9.17 -3.52 -7.69
CA GLY A 11 -7.77 -3.84 -7.93
C GLY A 11 -7.42 -3.35 -9.33
N ARG A 12 -6.54 -2.36 -9.42
CA ARG A 12 -6.09 -1.79 -10.70
C ARG A 12 -5.33 -2.86 -11.47
N GLY A 13 -6.01 -3.52 -12.42
CA GLY A 13 -5.40 -4.49 -13.33
C GLY A 13 -6.18 -5.79 -13.54
N GLY A 14 -7.20 -6.09 -12.74
CA GLY A 14 -8.11 -7.21 -12.98
C GLY A 14 -9.27 -6.80 -13.90
N ALA A 15 -9.67 -7.70 -14.81
CA ALA A 15 -10.87 -7.50 -15.61
C ALA A 15 -12.07 -7.29 -14.67
N ASN A 16 -12.84 -6.24 -14.90
CA ASN A 16 -14.04 -5.95 -14.09
C ASN A 16 -15.16 -6.89 -14.50
N PRO A 17 -15.61 -7.83 -13.64
CA PRO A 17 -16.64 -8.80 -13.99
C PRO A 17 -17.94 -8.15 -14.48
N ALA A 18 -18.27 -6.95 -13.97
CA ALA A 18 -19.44 -6.21 -14.41
C ALA A 18 -19.30 -5.71 -15.87
N VAL A 19 -18.09 -5.40 -16.31
CA VAL A 19 -17.80 -5.02 -17.69
C VAL A 19 -17.79 -6.24 -18.60
N GLU A 20 -17.28 -7.37 -18.12
CA GLU A 20 -17.28 -8.63 -18.87
C GLU A 20 -18.70 -9.16 -19.13
N ALA A 21 -19.62 -8.92 -18.20
CA ALA A 21 -21.01 -9.32 -18.30
C ALA A 21 -21.86 -8.39 -19.19
N LEU A 22 -21.32 -7.29 -19.73
CA LEU A 22 -22.08 -6.39 -20.59
C LEU A 22 -22.42 -7.06 -21.94
N PRO A 23 -23.62 -6.77 -22.52
CA PRO A 23 -23.92 -7.07 -23.91
C PRO A 23 -22.88 -6.48 -24.86
N ALA A 24 -22.63 -7.13 -25.99
CA ALA A 24 -21.55 -6.78 -26.92
C ALA A 24 -21.59 -5.31 -27.41
N ASP A 25 -22.79 -4.78 -27.67
CA ASP A 25 -22.99 -3.37 -28.04
C ASP A 25 -22.60 -2.41 -26.93
N LYS A 26 -22.98 -2.72 -25.69
CA LYS A 26 -22.59 -1.94 -24.48
C LYS A 26 -21.12 -2.05 -24.14
N ARG A 27 -20.52 -3.22 -24.38
CA ARG A 27 -19.10 -3.41 -24.25
C ARG A 27 -18.31 -2.55 -25.23
N ALA A 28 -18.70 -2.54 -26.50
CA ALA A 28 -18.06 -1.71 -27.51
C ALA A 28 -18.18 -0.20 -27.21
N GLU A 29 -19.34 0.26 -26.71
CA GLU A 29 -19.52 1.64 -26.25
C GLU A 29 -18.60 1.97 -25.05
N TYR A 30 -18.53 1.07 -24.06
CA TYR A 30 -17.64 1.21 -22.90
C TYR A 30 -16.18 1.32 -23.34
N ASP A 31 -15.70 0.41 -24.18
CA ASP A 31 -14.32 0.37 -24.65
C ASP A 31 -13.96 1.64 -25.43
N LYS A 32 -14.87 2.14 -26.28
CA LYS A 32 -14.71 3.41 -27.00
C LYS A 32 -14.56 4.59 -26.04
N ARG A 33 -15.46 4.70 -25.04
CA ARG A 33 -15.38 5.77 -24.04
C ARG A 33 -14.10 5.69 -23.20
N MET A 34 -13.67 4.49 -22.82
CA MET A 34 -12.42 4.29 -22.09
C MET A 34 -11.20 4.70 -22.92
N ALA A 35 -11.20 4.39 -24.23
CA ALA A 35 -10.14 4.84 -25.13
C ALA A 35 -10.08 6.39 -25.23
N GLU A 36 -11.22 7.06 -25.35
CA GLU A 36 -11.32 8.52 -25.37
C GLU A 36 -10.82 9.15 -24.05
N ILE A 37 -11.20 8.57 -22.90
CA ILE A 37 -10.73 8.99 -21.57
C ILE A 37 -9.23 8.84 -21.47
N ASN A 38 -8.69 7.68 -21.82
CA ASN A 38 -7.25 7.40 -21.73
C ASN A 38 -6.42 8.28 -22.68
N ALA A 39 -6.98 8.64 -23.85
CA ALA A 39 -6.32 9.57 -24.76
C ALA A 39 -6.27 11.00 -24.20
N LYS A 40 -7.33 11.42 -23.52
CA LYS A 40 -7.44 12.76 -22.93
C LYS A 40 -6.68 12.89 -21.59
N TRP A 41 -6.70 11.83 -20.81
CA TRP A 41 -6.02 11.73 -19.52
C TRP A 41 -5.21 10.42 -19.45
N PRO A 42 -4.02 10.37 -20.06
CA PRO A 42 -3.17 9.19 -19.99
C PRO A 42 -2.86 8.86 -18.53
N ALA A 43 -2.86 7.58 -18.20
CA ALA A 43 -2.53 7.13 -16.86
C ALA A 43 -1.12 7.64 -16.48
N ALA A 44 -0.99 8.21 -15.30
CA ALA A 44 0.31 8.56 -14.76
C ALA A 44 1.18 7.29 -14.65
N THR A 45 2.49 7.47 -14.76
CA THR A 45 3.43 6.39 -14.45
C THR A 45 3.13 5.83 -13.07
N ARG A 46 3.01 4.50 -12.97
CA ARG A 46 2.75 3.88 -11.67
C ARG A 46 3.95 4.10 -10.75
N ALA A 47 3.65 4.41 -9.50
CA ALA A 47 4.67 4.44 -8.46
C ALA A 47 5.31 3.04 -8.31
N ASN A 48 6.55 3.00 -7.94
CA ASN A 48 7.34 1.80 -7.75
C ASN A 48 8.02 1.78 -6.37
N VAL A 49 8.81 0.74 -6.09
CA VAL A 49 9.51 0.57 -4.81
C VAL A 49 10.40 1.77 -4.46
N LYS A 50 11.04 2.43 -5.45
CA LYS A 50 11.89 3.59 -5.17
C LYS A 50 11.06 4.77 -4.68
N ASP A 51 9.94 5.05 -5.35
CA ASP A 51 9.00 6.10 -4.93
C ASP A 51 8.45 5.81 -3.53
N PHE A 52 8.16 4.53 -3.22
CA PHE A 52 7.72 4.11 -1.90
C PHE A 52 8.80 4.38 -0.84
N VAL A 53 10.06 4.04 -1.10
CA VAL A 53 11.17 4.28 -0.16
C VAL A 53 11.54 5.77 -0.08
N ASP A 54 11.28 6.59 -1.10
CA ASP A 54 11.40 8.05 -1.01
C ASP A 54 10.52 8.64 0.10
N HIS A 55 9.31 8.09 0.28
CA HIS A 55 8.44 8.48 1.40
C HIS A 55 9.00 8.04 2.76
N ILE A 56 9.62 6.85 2.83
CA ILE A 56 10.30 6.39 4.05
C ILE A 56 11.46 7.34 4.38
N ASP A 57 12.33 7.65 3.42
CA ASP A 57 13.43 8.60 3.60
C ASP A 57 12.96 9.97 4.10
N TYR A 58 11.87 10.45 3.50
CA TYR A 58 11.29 11.74 3.91
C TYR A 58 10.84 11.71 5.37
N LEU A 59 10.12 10.66 5.79
CA LEU A 59 9.65 10.51 7.16
C LEU A 59 10.82 10.33 8.13
N VAL A 60 11.78 9.46 7.82
CA VAL A 60 12.97 9.26 8.64
C VAL A 60 13.73 10.56 8.87
N LYS A 61 13.90 11.38 7.83
CA LYS A 61 14.54 12.70 7.96
C LYS A 61 13.73 13.70 8.79
N LYS A 62 12.43 13.58 8.83
CA LYS A 62 11.54 14.51 9.55
C LYS A 62 11.35 14.16 11.01
N ILE A 63 11.18 12.89 11.34
CA ILE A 63 10.74 12.44 12.67
C ILE A 63 11.62 11.38 13.29
N GLY A 64 12.66 10.90 12.60
CA GLY A 64 13.55 9.83 13.07
C GLY A 64 13.08 8.44 12.66
N VAL A 65 14.04 7.53 12.51
CA VAL A 65 13.81 6.14 12.08
C VAL A 65 12.92 5.36 13.05
N GLU A 66 12.99 5.68 14.32
CA GLU A 66 12.24 5.04 15.41
C GLU A 66 10.71 5.31 15.36
N HIS A 67 10.27 6.22 14.50
CA HIS A 67 8.87 6.61 14.35
C HIS A 67 8.27 6.17 13.00
N VAL A 68 9.01 5.43 12.20
CA VAL A 68 8.59 5.01 10.87
C VAL A 68 8.32 3.52 10.82
N GLY A 69 7.22 3.15 10.18
CA GLY A 69 6.85 1.76 9.92
C GLY A 69 6.33 1.57 8.51
N ILE A 70 6.42 0.35 7.99
CA ILE A 70 5.91 -0.03 6.68
C ILE A 70 4.48 -0.54 6.80
N SER A 71 3.60 -0.05 5.93
CA SER A 71 2.28 -0.61 5.67
C SER A 71 2.09 -0.80 4.18
N SER A 72 1.40 -1.86 3.78
CA SER A 72 1.20 -2.21 2.38
C SER A 72 -0.19 -1.86 1.85
N ASP A 73 -1.20 -1.90 2.72
CA ASP A 73 -2.61 -1.83 2.36
C ASP A 73 -3.00 -2.85 1.27
N PHE A 74 -2.36 -4.02 1.26
CA PHE A 74 -2.72 -5.11 0.36
C PHE A 74 -4.20 -5.45 0.55
N ASP A 75 -4.87 -5.82 -0.53
CA ASP A 75 -6.31 -6.09 -0.60
C ASP A 75 -7.23 -4.87 -0.32
N GLY A 76 -6.70 -3.77 0.21
CA GLY A 76 -7.40 -2.49 0.43
C GLY A 76 -7.24 -1.48 -0.71
N GLY A 77 -6.47 -1.81 -1.73
CA GLY A 77 -6.19 -0.93 -2.88
C GLY A 77 -4.77 -0.40 -2.92
N GLY A 78 -3.94 -0.74 -1.95
CA GLY A 78 -2.52 -0.44 -1.94
C GLY A 78 -1.73 -1.33 -2.89
N GLY A 79 -0.48 -0.95 -3.08
CA GLY A 79 0.47 -1.63 -3.94
C GLY A 79 1.13 -0.70 -4.94
N VAL A 80 2.42 -0.88 -5.11
CA VAL A 80 3.24 -0.18 -6.09
C VAL A 80 3.99 -1.21 -6.93
N ASP A 81 4.50 -0.82 -8.09
CA ASP A 81 5.26 -1.75 -8.92
C ASP A 81 6.48 -2.29 -8.17
N GLY A 82 6.54 -3.60 -8.01
CA GLY A 82 7.53 -4.32 -7.23
C GLY A 82 7.21 -4.50 -5.74
N PHE A 83 6.03 -4.03 -5.27
CA PHE A 83 5.52 -4.28 -3.92
C PHE A 83 3.99 -4.35 -3.94
N ASN A 84 3.44 -5.38 -4.60
CA ASN A 84 1.99 -5.64 -4.71
C ASN A 84 1.53 -6.81 -3.82
N SER A 85 2.45 -7.54 -3.22
CA SER A 85 2.16 -8.67 -2.35
C SER A 85 3.29 -8.90 -1.34
N ALA A 86 3.02 -9.70 -0.31
CA ALA A 86 4.03 -10.07 0.68
C ALA A 86 5.24 -10.79 0.04
N ALA A 87 5.05 -11.51 -1.06
CA ALA A 87 6.15 -12.17 -1.79
C ALA A 87 7.17 -11.17 -2.36
N GLU A 88 6.76 -9.92 -2.60
CA GLU A 88 7.61 -8.86 -3.14
C GLU A 88 8.22 -7.96 -2.04
N ALA A 89 7.94 -8.22 -0.77
CA ALA A 89 8.42 -7.42 0.37
C ALA A 89 9.95 -7.26 0.39
N PHE A 90 10.69 -8.28 -0.08
CA PHE A 90 12.13 -8.25 -0.17
C PHE A 90 12.65 -7.10 -1.07
N ASN A 91 11.90 -6.66 -2.06
CA ASN A 91 12.30 -5.56 -2.93
C ASN A 91 12.42 -4.24 -2.15
N VAL A 92 11.57 -4.02 -1.16
CA VAL A 92 11.64 -2.85 -0.27
C VAL A 92 12.89 -2.95 0.61
N THR A 93 13.15 -4.11 1.20
CA THR A 93 14.36 -4.36 1.98
C THR A 93 15.63 -4.10 1.14
N LEU A 94 15.66 -4.61 -0.08
CA LEU A 94 16.79 -4.40 -0.99
C LEU A 94 17.02 -2.92 -1.30
N GLU A 95 15.94 -2.16 -1.51
CA GLU A 95 16.05 -0.72 -1.77
C GLU A 95 16.54 0.05 -0.54
N LEU A 96 16.07 -0.31 0.67
CA LEU A 96 16.58 0.26 1.92
C LEU A 96 18.08 0.01 2.09
N VAL A 97 18.55 -1.24 1.82
CA VAL A 97 19.99 -1.56 1.84
C VAL A 97 20.75 -0.72 0.83
N ARG A 98 20.25 -0.54 -0.40
CA ARG A 98 20.89 0.30 -1.43
C ARG A 98 21.03 1.76 -1.00
N ARG A 99 20.13 2.26 -0.16
CA ARG A 99 20.16 3.61 0.40
C ARG A 99 21.01 3.76 1.65
N GLY A 100 21.61 2.66 2.12
CA GLY A 100 22.54 2.66 3.25
C GLY A 100 21.88 2.55 4.61
N TYR A 101 20.63 2.13 4.70
CA TYR A 101 20.02 1.79 5.98
C TYR A 101 20.74 0.62 6.62
N SER A 102 21.02 0.70 7.92
CA SER A 102 21.58 -0.41 8.65
C SER A 102 20.57 -1.53 8.86
N GLU A 103 21.03 -2.74 9.12
CA GLU A 103 20.18 -3.88 9.48
C GLU A 103 19.23 -3.53 10.64
N ARG A 104 19.76 -2.85 11.65
CA ARG A 104 18.98 -2.36 12.80
C ARG A 104 17.85 -1.40 12.38
N ASP A 105 18.12 -0.47 11.47
CA ASP A 105 17.10 0.48 11.00
C ASP A 105 16.02 -0.23 10.17
N ILE A 106 16.42 -1.19 9.34
CA ILE A 106 15.51 -2.00 8.53
C ILE A 106 14.59 -2.84 9.42
N ASP A 107 15.16 -3.50 10.44
CA ASP A 107 14.37 -4.25 11.42
C ASP A 107 13.38 -3.35 12.18
N ALA A 108 13.84 -2.17 12.61
CA ALA A 108 12.98 -1.16 13.25
C ALA A 108 11.82 -0.74 12.35
N ILE A 109 12.08 -0.41 11.09
CA ILE A 109 11.07 0.03 10.11
C ILE A 109 10.08 -1.09 9.77
N TRP A 110 10.52 -2.36 9.64
CA TRP A 110 9.63 -3.47 9.32
C TRP A 110 8.71 -3.85 10.47
N SER A 111 9.19 -3.92 11.69
CA SER A 111 8.37 -4.41 12.80
C SER A 111 8.77 -3.85 14.17
N GLY A 112 10.04 -3.61 14.40
CA GLY A 112 10.58 -3.26 15.72
C GLY A 112 9.91 -2.04 16.34
N ASN A 113 9.70 -0.98 15.58
CA ASN A 113 9.03 0.23 16.05
C ASN A 113 7.57 -0.02 16.46
N LEU A 114 6.81 -0.75 15.64
CA LEU A 114 5.43 -1.10 15.93
C LEU A 114 5.33 -1.94 17.21
N LEU A 115 6.15 -2.98 17.32
CA LEU A 115 6.15 -3.89 18.48
C LEU A 115 6.56 -3.17 19.76
N ARG A 116 7.52 -2.24 19.68
CA ARG A 116 7.89 -1.39 20.82
C ARG A 116 6.71 -0.55 21.30
N VAL A 117 6.07 0.19 20.41
CA VAL A 117 4.92 1.03 20.76
C VAL A 117 3.77 0.19 21.31
N TRP A 118 3.50 -0.95 20.71
CA TRP A 118 2.47 -1.88 21.20
C TRP A 118 2.77 -2.32 22.62
N SER A 119 4.00 -2.77 22.91
CA SER A 119 4.42 -3.18 24.24
C SER A 119 4.29 -2.06 25.29
N GLU A 120 4.68 -0.83 24.92
CA GLU A 120 4.56 0.34 25.79
C GLU A 120 3.08 0.64 26.12
N VAL A 121 2.20 0.57 25.13
CA VAL A 121 0.75 0.77 25.32
C VAL A 121 0.17 -0.30 26.24
N GLU A 122 0.54 -1.56 26.06
CA GLU A 122 0.10 -2.65 26.95
C GLU A 122 0.55 -2.44 28.41
N GLN A 123 1.80 -1.99 28.60
CA GLN A 123 2.31 -1.70 29.93
C GLN A 123 1.55 -0.55 30.61
N VAL A 124 1.25 0.50 29.87
CA VAL A 124 0.44 1.61 30.37
C VAL A 124 -0.98 1.14 30.71
N ALA A 125 -1.61 0.36 29.83
CA ALA A 125 -2.93 -0.20 30.08
C ALA A 125 -2.98 -1.06 31.35
N LYS A 126 -2.00 -1.93 31.56
CA LYS A 126 -1.89 -2.73 32.80
C LYS A 126 -1.78 -1.86 34.04
N LYS A 127 -0.96 -0.80 34.00
CA LYS A 127 -0.82 0.15 35.13
C LYS A 127 -2.13 0.87 35.45
N LEU A 128 -2.85 1.34 34.42
CA LEU A 128 -4.11 2.05 34.58
C LEU A 128 -5.27 1.15 35.05
N GLN A 129 -5.24 -0.12 34.66
CA GLN A 129 -6.27 -1.10 35.05
C GLN A 129 -5.99 -1.79 36.41
N GLY A 130 -4.86 -1.51 37.03
CA GLY A 130 -4.49 -2.09 38.33
C GLY A 130 -4.18 -3.60 38.25
N LYS A 131 -3.79 -4.10 37.11
CA LYS A 131 -3.46 -5.52 36.87
C LYS A 131 -1.97 -5.72 36.68
#